data_b52844cd1ae5bbd3df44369ded0fe76c
#
_entry.id   b52844cd1ae5bbd3df44369ded0fe76c
#
_cell.length_a   1.000
_cell.length_b   1.000
_cell.length_c   1.000
_cell.angle_alpha   90.00
_cell.angle_beta   90.00
_cell.angle_gamma   90.00
#
_symmetry.space_group_name_H-M   'P 1'
#
loop_
_entity.id
_entity.type
_entity.pdbx_description
1 polymer ?
#
loop_
_entity_poly.entity_id
_entity_poly.type
_entity_poly.pdbx_seq_one_letter_code
_entity_poly.pdbx_strand_id
1 'polypeptide(L)'
;MTKNNALFTPTKEVTMKIYDWHTGPYPARVRIALAEKKMQSRVQFVSADLWKGEHKKPDFLAKNYSGTLPVLELDDGTLIAECTAITEYLDVLDGAPTLTGRTPREKGLIHMMSKRAELELLDAISVYFHHATPGLGPHVEIYQNAEWGFRQRDKALRGMHYFDGILKRQPFVAGEVFSMADITVIGGLIFAGLVELAVPTECEALQAWYARMQERPSVKNRVTMSEPAEASV
;
A
#
# COMPACT_ATOMS: atom_id res chain seq x y z
N MET A 1 -4.25 50.66 -25.45
CA MET A 1 -3.97 49.20 -25.57
C MET A 1 -2.99 48.82 -24.48
N THR A 2 -3.51 48.49 -23.33
CA THR A 2 -2.73 48.09 -22.13
C THR A 2 -2.70 46.56 -22.09
N LYS A 3 -1.53 45.98 -22.31
CA LYS A 3 -1.29 44.54 -22.20
C LYS A 3 -1.23 44.20 -20.71
N ASN A 4 -2.23 43.50 -20.21
CA ASN A 4 -2.20 42.84 -18.91
C ASN A 4 -1.22 41.65 -19.00
N ASN A 5 0.00 41.82 -18.54
CA ASN A 5 0.89 40.75 -18.20
C ASN A 5 0.42 40.15 -16.85
N ALA A 6 -0.42 39.14 -16.90
CA ALA A 6 -0.66 38.30 -15.74
C ALA A 6 0.66 37.59 -15.41
N LEU A 7 1.31 38.05 -14.35
CA LEU A 7 2.46 37.39 -13.73
C LEU A 7 2.02 35.98 -13.31
N PHE A 8 2.52 35.00 -14.03
CA PHE A 8 2.40 33.59 -13.65
C PHE A 8 3.22 33.42 -12.37
N THR A 9 2.57 33.52 -11.22
CA THR A 9 3.18 33.12 -9.96
C THR A 9 3.37 31.61 -10.03
N PRO A 10 4.61 31.07 -9.92
CA PRO A 10 4.80 29.65 -9.85
C PRO A 10 4.01 29.15 -8.63
N THR A 11 3.00 28.31 -8.87
CA THR A 11 2.32 27.60 -7.80
C THR A 11 3.38 26.86 -7.02
N LYS A 12 3.50 27.19 -5.72
CA LYS A 12 4.40 26.49 -4.77
C LYS A 12 4.18 25.00 -4.97
N GLU A 13 5.21 24.28 -5.40
CA GLU A 13 5.12 22.82 -5.54
C GLU A 13 4.72 22.26 -4.17
N VAL A 14 3.56 21.63 -4.11
CA VAL A 14 3.02 21.01 -2.89
C VAL A 14 3.95 19.87 -2.54
N THR A 15 4.72 20.02 -1.49
CA THR A 15 5.68 19.02 -1.05
C THR A 15 5.05 18.24 0.11
N MET A 16 4.50 17.07 -0.21
CA MET A 16 3.95 16.15 0.79
C MET A 16 5.09 15.35 1.43
N LYS A 17 4.89 14.85 2.67
CA LYS A 17 5.77 13.86 3.28
C LYS A 17 5.03 12.54 3.44
N ILE A 18 5.73 11.44 3.23
CA ILE A 18 5.22 10.11 3.54
C ILE A 18 6.17 9.46 4.54
N TYR A 19 5.64 9.18 5.73
CA TYR A 19 6.30 8.33 6.70
C TYR A 19 6.18 6.89 6.23
N ASP A 20 7.30 6.24 6.02
CA ASP A 20 7.41 5.02 5.23
C ASP A 20 8.43 4.04 5.83
N TRP A 21 8.28 2.78 5.46
CA TRP A 21 9.32 1.76 5.59
C TRP A 21 9.48 1.07 4.25
N HIS A 22 10.65 1.22 3.62
CA HIS A 22 10.89 0.90 2.19
C HIS A 22 10.55 -0.55 1.78
N THR A 23 10.68 -1.54 2.68
CA THR A 23 10.29 -2.93 2.43
C THR A 23 8.88 -3.27 2.91
N GLY A 24 8.20 -2.35 3.59
CA GLY A 24 6.88 -2.60 4.18
C GLY A 24 5.80 -2.87 3.13
N PRO A 25 4.97 -3.92 3.31
CA PRO A 25 3.92 -4.28 2.35
C PRO A 25 2.77 -3.25 2.30
N TYR A 26 2.39 -2.67 3.44
CA TYR A 26 1.41 -1.57 3.47
C TYR A 26 1.94 -0.30 2.80
N PRO A 27 3.14 0.21 3.16
CA PRO A 27 3.75 1.33 2.44
C PRO A 27 3.93 1.09 0.94
N ALA A 28 4.22 -0.13 0.51
CA ALA A 28 4.32 -0.48 -0.91
C ALA A 28 3.06 -0.11 -1.70
N ARG A 29 1.87 -0.20 -1.09
CA ARG A 29 0.61 0.19 -1.73
C ARG A 29 0.61 1.67 -2.12
N VAL A 30 1.04 2.54 -1.22
CA VAL A 30 1.10 3.99 -1.47
C VAL A 30 2.19 4.33 -2.48
N ARG A 31 3.36 3.68 -2.41
CA ARG A 31 4.42 3.87 -3.42
C ARG A 31 3.97 3.48 -4.83
N ILE A 32 3.24 2.36 -4.97
CA ILE A 32 2.67 1.94 -6.25
C ILE A 32 1.65 2.97 -6.74
N ALA A 33 0.75 3.45 -5.88
CA ALA A 33 -0.24 4.48 -6.24
C ALA A 33 0.43 5.78 -6.70
N LEU A 34 1.45 6.26 -5.98
CA LEU A 34 2.26 7.43 -6.39
C LEU A 34 2.88 7.24 -7.77
N ALA A 35 3.45 6.05 -8.05
CA ALA A 35 4.06 5.76 -9.33
C ALA A 35 3.04 5.72 -10.47
N GLU A 36 1.87 5.14 -10.26
CA GLU A 36 0.78 5.14 -11.23
C GLU A 36 0.27 6.55 -11.53
N LYS A 37 0.25 7.43 -10.53
CA LYS A 37 -0.13 8.84 -10.66
C LYS A 37 1.03 9.76 -11.09
N LYS A 38 2.25 9.22 -11.24
CA LYS A 38 3.48 9.99 -11.58
C LYS A 38 3.75 11.14 -10.61
N MET A 39 3.50 10.92 -9.32
CA MET A 39 3.60 11.94 -8.26
C MET A 39 4.83 11.76 -7.36
N GLN A 40 5.79 10.90 -7.72
CA GLN A 40 6.96 10.60 -6.88
C GLN A 40 7.78 11.84 -6.53
N SER A 41 7.93 12.77 -7.49
CA SER A 41 8.68 14.02 -7.29
C SER A 41 8.00 15.03 -6.37
N ARG A 42 6.71 14.80 -6.04
CA ARG A 42 5.91 15.65 -5.14
C ARG A 42 5.96 15.20 -3.69
N VAL A 43 6.75 14.16 -3.38
CA VAL A 43 6.76 13.52 -2.07
C VAL A 43 8.17 13.40 -1.54
N GLN A 44 8.36 13.77 -0.27
CA GLN A 44 9.54 13.44 0.52
C GLN A 44 9.23 12.19 1.36
N PHE A 45 10.01 11.13 1.19
CA PHE A 45 9.92 9.96 2.07
C PHE A 45 10.69 10.19 3.36
N VAL A 46 10.06 9.87 4.49
CA VAL A 46 10.63 9.93 5.83
C VAL A 46 10.62 8.52 6.39
N SER A 47 11.78 7.92 6.56
CA SER A 47 11.90 6.56 7.10
C SER A 47 11.50 6.52 8.57
N ALA A 48 10.70 5.51 8.95
CA ALA A 48 10.42 5.16 10.35
C ALA A 48 10.74 3.68 10.54
N ASP A 49 11.83 3.39 11.25
CA ASP A 49 12.36 2.04 11.41
C ASP A 49 11.45 1.17 12.28
N LEU A 50 10.76 0.23 11.62
CA LEU A 50 9.85 -0.71 12.29
C LEU A 50 10.59 -1.65 13.24
N TRP A 51 11.80 -2.08 12.88
CA TRP A 51 12.62 -2.98 13.70
C TRP A 51 13.14 -2.31 14.97
N LYS A 52 13.29 -0.97 14.96
CA LYS A 52 13.63 -0.17 16.15
C LYS A 52 12.38 0.32 16.91
N GLY A 53 11.19 -0.08 16.49
CA GLY A 53 9.95 0.34 17.10
C GLY A 53 9.69 1.85 17.01
N GLU A 54 10.25 2.55 16.01
CA GLU A 54 10.09 4.02 15.89
C GLU A 54 8.63 4.44 15.72
N HIS A 55 7.84 3.61 15.04
CA HIS A 55 6.39 3.78 14.86
C HIS A 55 5.58 3.66 16.16
N LYS A 56 6.18 3.18 17.25
CA LYS A 56 5.56 3.07 18.59
C LYS A 56 6.02 4.15 19.56
N LYS A 57 6.94 5.05 19.14
CA LYS A 57 7.39 6.16 19.97
C LYS A 57 6.33 7.27 20.05
N PRO A 58 6.28 8.06 21.16
CA PRO A 58 5.29 9.13 21.35
C PRO A 58 5.21 10.12 20.17
N ASP A 59 6.34 10.52 19.61
CA ASP A 59 6.41 11.48 18.49
C ASP A 59 5.73 10.95 17.22
N PHE A 60 5.79 9.63 16.99
CA PHE A 60 5.09 9.02 15.87
C PHE A 60 3.62 8.78 16.21
N LEU A 61 3.32 8.34 17.43
CA LEU A 61 1.93 8.14 17.88
C LEU A 61 1.11 9.44 17.87
N ALA A 62 1.76 10.59 18.06
CA ALA A 62 1.13 11.90 17.87
C ALA A 62 0.72 12.17 16.40
N LYS A 63 1.37 11.51 15.43
CA LYS A 63 1.02 11.60 13.99
C LYS A 63 -0.03 10.57 13.59
N ASN A 64 0.08 9.36 14.13
CA ASN A 64 -0.85 8.28 13.90
C ASN A 64 -1.00 7.43 15.16
N TYR A 65 -2.14 7.56 15.84
CA TYR A 65 -2.42 6.91 17.12
C TYR A 65 -2.31 5.37 17.06
N SER A 66 -2.55 4.77 15.89
CA SER A 66 -2.42 3.32 15.70
C SER A 66 -0.95 2.85 15.68
N GLY A 67 -0.01 3.80 15.47
CA GLY A 67 1.39 3.47 15.31
C GLY A 67 1.63 2.51 14.15
N THR A 68 1.07 2.81 12.98
CA THR A 68 1.21 2.04 11.74
C THR A 68 1.71 2.92 10.60
N LEU A 69 2.31 2.32 9.60
CA LEU A 69 2.79 2.95 8.37
C LEU A 69 1.98 2.46 7.18
N PRO A 70 1.81 3.30 6.14
CA PRO A 70 2.33 4.66 5.96
C PRO A 70 1.43 5.74 6.58
N VAL A 71 1.98 6.98 6.67
CA VAL A 71 1.23 8.20 6.98
C VAL A 71 1.61 9.28 5.98
N LEU A 72 0.64 9.97 5.41
CA LEU A 72 0.83 11.14 4.56
C LEU A 72 0.66 12.42 5.39
N GLU A 73 1.64 13.32 5.33
CA GLU A 73 1.59 14.68 5.89
C GLU A 73 1.51 15.68 4.74
N LEU A 74 0.49 16.53 4.75
CA LEU A 74 0.30 17.61 3.78
C LEU A 74 1.06 18.87 4.20
N ASP A 75 1.17 19.86 3.30
CA ASP A 75 1.88 21.14 3.54
C ASP A 75 1.35 21.93 4.72
N ASP A 76 0.05 21.81 5.00
CA ASP A 76 -0.62 22.49 6.10
C ASP A 76 -0.51 21.73 7.43
N GLY A 77 0.21 20.59 7.44
CA GLY A 77 0.36 19.72 8.59
C GLY A 77 -0.77 18.71 8.79
N THR A 78 -1.76 18.67 7.88
CA THR A 78 -2.83 17.64 7.92
C THR A 78 -2.22 16.25 7.76
N LEU A 79 -2.59 15.32 8.61
CA LEU A 79 -2.13 13.93 8.60
C LEU A 79 -3.25 13.02 8.09
N ILE A 80 -2.92 12.20 7.09
CA ILE A 80 -3.81 11.17 6.55
C ILE A 80 -3.14 9.83 6.74
N ALA A 81 -3.74 8.97 7.54
CA ALA A 81 -3.34 7.57 7.70
C ALA A 81 -4.26 6.66 6.86
N GLU A 82 -3.97 5.35 6.85
CA GLU A 82 -4.63 4.31 6.09
C GLU A 82 -4.36 4.37 4.59
N CYS A 83 -3.81 3.27 4.05
CA CYS A 83 -3.41 3.19 2.63
C CYS A 83 -4.55 3.53 1.67
N THR A 84 -5.78 3.12 2.00
CA THR A 84 -6.96 3.39 1.17
C THR A 84 -7.26 4.90 1.12
N ALA A 85 -7.25 5.57 2.29
CA ALA A 85 -7.49 7.01 2.37
C ALA A 85 -6.39 7.82 1.67
N ILE A 86 -5.13 7.42 1.86
CA ILE A 86 -3.99 8.05 1.16
C ILE A 86 -4.13 7.87 -0.35
N THR A 87 -4.47 6.66 -0.83
CA THR A 87 -4.65 6.39 -2.26
C THR A 87 -5.81 7.20 -2.84
N GLU A 88 -6.92 7.32 -2.13
CA GLU A 88 -8.06 8.18 -2.51
C GLU A 88 -7.62 9.65 -2.69
N TYR A 89 -6.91 10.18 -1.70
CA TYR A 89 -6.42 11.55 -1.76
C TYR A 89 -5.51 11.77 -2.98
N LEU A 90 -4.52 10.90 -3.17
CA LEU A 90 -3.57 10.99 -4.27
C LEU A 90 -4.26 10.84 -5.64
N ASP A 91 -5.22 9.95 -5.75
CA ASP A 91 -5.87 9.63 -7.02
C ASP A 91 -6.75 10.77 -7.55
N VAL A 92 -7.35 11.54 -6.65
CA VAL A 92 -8.22 12.67 -7.04
C VAL A 92 -7.48 14.01 -7.13
N LEU A 93 -6.23 14.09 -6.67
CA LEU A 93 -5.48 15.35 -6.54
C LEU A 93 -5.22 16.06 -7.89
N ASP A 94 -5.17 15.33 -9.00
CA ASP A 94 -5.04 15.87 -10.35
C ASP A 94 -6.38 16.02 -11.10
N GLY A 95 -7.51 15.74 -10.42
CA GLY A 95 -8.85 15.79 -11.02
C GLY A 95 -9.17 14.63 -12.00
N ALA A 96 -8.25 13.67 -12.15
CA ALA A 96 -8.38 12.56 -13.09
C ALA A 96 -8.24 11.19 -12.38
N PRO A 97 -9.22 10.79 -11.55
CA PRO A 97 -9.12 9.53 -10.82
C PRO A 97 -9.03 8.34 -11.78
N THR A 98 -8.07 7.46 -11.53
CA THR A 98 -7.81 6.26 -12.32
C THR A 98 -7.74 4.98 -11.50
N LEU A 99 -7.39 5.10 -10.21
CA LEU A 99 -7.21 3.98 -9.29
C LEU A 99 -8.44 3.68 -8.44
N THR A 100 -9.27 4.69 -8.17
CA THR A 100 -10.41 4.60 -7.23
C THR A 100 -11.77 4.63 -7.92
N GLY A 101 -11.76 4.78 -9.27
CA GLY A 101 -12.95 4.75 -10.11
C GLY A 101 -13.53 6.13 -10.39
N ARG A 102 -14.14 6.26 -11.58
CA ARG A 102 -14.73 7.50 -12.10
C ARG A 102 -16.25 7.57 -11.91
N THR A 103 -16.90 6.42 -12.04
CA THR A 103 -18.35 6.31 -11.89
C THR A 103 -18.72 5.74 -10.51
N PRO A 104 -19.94 5.97 -10.01
CA PRO A 104 -20.41 5.36 -8.76
C PRO A 104 -20.28 3.83 -8.76
N ARG A 105 -20.54 3.18 -9.90
CA ARG A 105 -20.40 1.72 -10.04
C ARG A 105 -18.94 1.27 -9.91
N GLU A 106 -18.02 1.92 -10.62
CA GLU A 106 -16.58 1.62 -10.54
C GLU A 106 -16.07 1.82 -9.11
N LYS A 107 -16.37 2.95 -8.49
CA LYS A 107 -16.01 3.24 -7.09
C LYS A 107 -16.49 2.12 -6.15
N GLY A 108 -17.78 1.77 -6.23
CA GLY A 108 -18.33 0.71 -5.40
C GLY A 108 -17.63 -0.63 -5.56
N LEU A 109 -17.36 -1.05 -6.81
CA LEU A 109 -16.68 -2.31 -7.11
C LEU A 109 -15.22 -2.29 -6.64
N ILE A 110 -14.47 -1.23 -6.95
CA ILE A 110 -13.06 -1.10 -6.56
C ILE A 110 -12.93 -1.10 -5.03
N HIS A 111 -13.74 -0.31 -4.33
CA HIS A 111 -13.71 -0.26 -2.86
C HIS A 111 -14.08 -1.59 -2.23
N MET A 112 -15.13 -2.26 -2.73
CA MET A 112 -15.53 -3.58 -2.25
C MET A 112 -14.39 -4.59 -2.41
N MET A 113 -13.77 -4.64 -3.59
CA MET A 113 -12.70 -5.60 -3.88
C MET A 113 -11.40 -5.26 -3.13
N SER A 114 -11.06 -3.97 -2.99
CA SER A 114 -9.95 -3.52 -2.17
C SER A 114 -10.15 -3.92 -0.70
N LYS A 115 -11.36 -3.71 -0.14
CA LYS A 115 -11.65 -4.09 1.25
C LYS A 115 -11.61 -5.62 1.46
N ARG A 116 -12.07 -6.40 0.48
CA ARG A 116 -11.92 -7.87 0.52
C ARG A 116 -10.45 -8.28 0.49
N ALA A 117 -9.64 -7.67 -0.40
CA ALA A 117 -8.21 -7.95 -0.47
C ALA A 117 -7.50 -7.60 0.85
N GLU A 118 -7.88 -6.51 1.48
CA GLU A 118 -7.37 -6.10 2.78
C GLU A 118 -7.71 -7.13 3.86
N LEU A 119 -8.99 -7.41 4.08
CA LEU A 119 -9.45 -8.27 5.16
C LEU A 119 -9.11 -9.76 4.95
N GLU A 120 -9.23 -10.27 3.71
CA GLU A 120 -9.12 -11.71 3.43
C GLU A 120 -7.69 -12.14 3.08
N LEU A 121 -6.80 -11.20 2.73
CA LEU A 121 -5.43 -11.52 2.34
C LEU A 121 -4.41 -10.72 3.16
N LEU A 122 -4.32 -9.40 2.97
CA LEU A 122 -3.24 -8.57 3.50
C LEU A 122 -3.24 -8.56 5.04
N ASP A 123 -4.37 -8.22 5.68
CA ASP A 123 -4.50 -8.17 7.14
C ASP A 123 -4.40 -9.58 7.76
N ALA A 124 -4.92 -10.58 7.06
CA ALA A 124 -4.81 -11.97 7.51
C ALA A 124 -3.34 -12.41 7.57
N ILE A 125 -2.52 -12.05 6.57
CA ILE A 125 -1.07 -12.32 6.59
C ILE A 125 -0.38 -11.48 7.66
N SER A 126 -0.76 -10.22 7.83
CA SER A 126 -0.24 -9.36 8.90
C SER A 126 -0.46 -9.97 10.28
N VAL A 127 -1.66 -10.45 10.55
CA VAL A 127 -1.97 -11.12 11.83
C VAL A 127 -1.18 -12.42 11.98
N TYR A 128 -1.02 -13.21 10.92
CA TYR A 128 -0.14 -14.38 10.94
C TYR A 128 1.30 -14.00 11.30
N PHE A 129 1.84 -12.96 10.65
CA PHE A 129 3.19 -12.44 10.93
C PHE A 129 3.37 -12.05 12.40
N HIS A 130 2.47 -11.23 12.93
CA HIS A 130 2.58 -10.72 14.29
C HIS A 130 2.26 -11.75 15.38
N HIS A 131 1.50 -12.80 15.10
CA HIS A 131 1.04 -13.75 16.10
C HIS A 131 1.64 -15.15 16.03
N ALA A 132 2.14 -15.59 14.86
CA ALA A 132 2.64 -16.95 14.67
C ALA A 132 4.03 -17.02 14.04
N THR A 133 4.72 -15.89 13.90
CA THR A 133 6.13 -15.78 13.54
C THR A 133 6.86 -14.92 14.57
N PRO A 134 8.20 -14.76 14.51
CA PRO A 134 8.92 -13.83 15.38
C PRO A 134 8.47 -12.35 15.23
N GLY A 135 7.69 -12.02 14.19
CA GLY A 135 7.22 -10.66 13.92
C GLY A 135 8.35 -9.65 13.83
N LEU A 136 8.13 -8.47 14.40
CA LEU A 136 9.14 -7.40 14.52
C LEU A 136 10.05 -7.56 15.74
N GLY A 137 9.96 -8.69 16.44
CA GLY A 137 10.75 -8.98 17.62
C GLY A 137 10.05 -8.66 18.95
N PRO A 138 10.57 -9.17 20.08
CA PRO A 138 9.87 -9.20 21.36
C PRO A 138 9.64 -7.81 21.99
N HIS A 139 10.32 -6.78 21.52
CA HIS A 139 10.12 -5.40 21.98
C HIS A 139 8.93 -4.71 21.32
N VAL A 140 8.42 -5.26 20.21
CA VAL A 140 7.21 -4.81 19.51
C VAL A 140 6.07 -5.79 19.74
N GLU A 141 6.35 -7.09 19.65
CA GLU A 141 5.37 -8.19 19.81
C GLU A 141 5.18 -8.52 21.31
N ILE A 142 4.58 -7.60 22.05
CA ILE A 142 4.35 -7.76 23.50
C ILE A 142 3.31 -8.82 23.85
N TYR A 143 2.50 -9.23 22.89
CA TYR A 143 1.51 -10.31 23.00
C TYR A 143 1.39 -11.05 21.67
N GLN A 144 1.49 -12.38 21.73
CA GLN A 144 1.28 -13.24 20.57
C GLN A 144 0.31 -14.38 20.90
N ASN A 145 -0.50 -14.77 19.90
CA ASN A 145 -1.38 -15.93 19.95
C ASN A 145 -1.19 -16.75 18.66
N ALA A 146 -0.35 -17.77 18.74
CA ALA A 146 0.03 -18.58 17.57
C ALA A 146 -1.16 -19.30 16.94
N GLU A 147 -2.11 -19.80 17.74
CA GLU A 147 -3.33 -20.47 17.22
C GLU A 147 -4.14 -19.48 16.35
N TRP A 148 -4.33 -18.27 16.83
CA TRP A 148 -5.02 -17.23 16.08
C TRP A 148 -4.24 -16.86 14.80
N GLY A 149 -2.92 -16.71 14.90
CA GLY A 149 -2.06 -16.45 13.75
C GLY A 149 -2.19 -17.52 12.67
N PHE A 150 -2.15 -18.80 13.02
CA PHE A 150 -2.34 -19.90 12.06
C PHE A 150 -3.74 -19.92 11.44
N ARG A 151 -4.80 -19.61 12.19
CA ARG A 151 -6.15 -19.45 11.63
C ARG A 151 -6.21 -18.31 10.58
N GLN A 152 -5.46 -17.23 10.80
CA GLN A 152 -5.38 -16.13 9.84
C GLN A 152 -4.55 -16.51 8.61
N ARG A 153 -3.47 -17.26 8.76
CA ARG A 153 -2.75 -17.87 7.61
C ARG A 153 -3.71 -18.68 6.73
N ASP A 154 -4.52 -19.54 7.33
CA ASP A 154 -5.48 -20.36 6.59
C ASP A 154 -6.57 -19.50 5.93
N LYS A 155 -6.95 -18.38 6.55
CA LYS A 155 -7.83 -17.38 5.95
C LYS A 155 -7.18 -16.73 4.72
N ALA A 156 -5.90 -16.36 4.81
CA ALA A 156 -5.16 -15.79 3.68
C ALA A 156 -5.07 -16.76 2.49
N LEU A 157 -4.83 -18.05 2.75
CA LEU A 157 -4.85 -19.08 1.69
C LEU A 157 -6.21 -19.16 1.01
N ARG A 158 -7.31 -19.13 1.76
CA ARG A 158 -8.67 -19.05 1.17
C ARG A 158 -8.86 -17.76 0.37
N GLY A 159 -8.31 -16.64 0.83
CA GLY A 159 -8.28 -15.37 0.10
C GLY A 159 -7.57 -15.50 -1.24
N MET A 160 -6.42 -16.21 -1.29
CA MET A 160 -5.70 -16.47 -2.54
C MET A 160 -6.56 -17.27 -3.52
N HIS A 161 -7.25 -18.32 -3.08
CA HIS A 161 -8.19 -19.07 -3.92
C HIS A 161 -9.36 -18.20 -4.42
N TYR A 162 -9.88 -17.32 -3.57
CA TYR A 162 -10.94 -16.38 -3.97
C TYR A 162 -10.48 -15.47 -5.11
N PHE A 163 -9.29 -14.85 -4.97
CA PHE A 163 -8.74 -13.97 -6.01
C PHE A 163 -8.33 -14.73 -7.27
N ASP A 164 -7.84 -15.96 -7.17
CA ASP A 164 -7.61 -16.83 -8.31
C ASP A 164 -8.90 -17.03 -9.12
N GLY A 165 -10.01 -17.34 -8.45
CA GLY A 165 -11.32 -17.49 -9.07
C GLY A 165 -11.83 -16.21 -9.75
N ILE A 166 -11.48 -15.03 -9.25
CA ILE A 166 -11.78 -13.74 -9.90
C ILE A 166 -10.93 -13.56 -11.17
N LEU A 167 -9.63 -13.78 -11.05
CA LEU A 167 -8.65 -13.55 -12.12
C LEU A 167 -8.73 -14.56 -13.27
N LYS A 168 -9.41 -15.69 -13.08
CA LYS A 168 -9.81 -16.60 -14.16
C LYS A 168 -10.82 -15.99 -15.14
N ARG A 169 -11.54 -14.94 -14.71
CA ARG A 169 -12.67 -14.37 -15.46
C ARG A 169 -12.45 -12.94 -15.92
N GLN A 170 -11.46 -12.26 -15.40
CA GLN A 170 -11.20 -10.85 -15.70
C GLN A 170 -9.72 -10.50 -15.50
N PRO A 171 -9.20 -9.48 -16.21
CA PRO A 171 -7.77 -9.18 -16.22
C PRO A 171 -7.24 -8.55 -14.93
N PHE A 172 -8.11 -7.91 -14.12
CA PHE A 172 -7.76 -7.25 -12.87
C PHE A 172 -8.79 -7.54 -11.78
N VAL A 173 -8.42 -7.27 -10.53
CA VAL A 173 -9.19 -7.66 -9.34
C VAL A 173 -10.59 -7.06 -9.30
N ALA A 174 -10.77 -5.82 -9.79
CA ALA A 174 -12.07 -5.14 -9.81
C ALA A 174 -12.70 -5.02 -11.22
N GLY A 175 -12.16 -5.69 -12.25
CA GLY A 175 -12.71 -5.69 -13.61
C GLY A 175 -11.63 -5.52 -14.68
N GLU A 176 -11.87 -4.60 -15.63
CA GLU A 176 -11.05 -4.45 -16.86
C GLU A 176 -9.82 -3.55 -16.68
N VAL A 177 -9.75 -2.77 -15.60
CA VAL A 177 -8.73 -1.74 -15.40
C VAL A 177 -7.99 -1.97 -14.09
N PHE A 178 -6.66 -1.79 -14.11
CA PHE A 178 -5.84 -1.78 -12.90
C PHE A 178 -6.31 -0.71 -11.92
N SER A 179 -6.40 -1.06 -10.66
CA SER A 179 -7.02 -0.21 -9.63
C SER A 179 -6.39 -0.40 -8.25
N MET A 180 -6.87 0.36 -7.27
CA MET A 180 -6.51 0.23 -5.86
C MET A 180 -6.74 -1.20 -5.33
N ALA A 181 -7.73 -1.93 -5.88
CA ALA A 181 -7.98 -3.32 -5.50
C ALA A 181 -6.82 -4.24 -5.87
N ASP A 182 -6.24 -4.04 -7.06
CA ASP A 182 -5.04 -4.76 -7.53
C ASP A 182 -3.84 -4.43 -6.65
N ILE A 183 -3.64 -3.15 -6.35
CA ILE A 183 -2.56 -2.68 -5.46
C ILE A 183 -2.66 -3.36 -4.09
N THR A 184 -3.87 -3.55 -3.57
CA THR A 184 -4.08 -4.20 -2.27
C THR A 184 -3.75 -5.69 -2.32
N VAL A 185 -4.15 -6.42 -3.37
CA VAL A 185 -3.75 -7.83 -3.55
C VAL A 185 -2.23 -7.95 -3.71
N ILE A 186 -1.60 -7.05 -4.48
CA ILE A 186 -0.14 -7.00 -4.62
C ILE A 186 0.53 -6.81 -3.25
N GLY A 187 0.04 -5.88 -2.41
CA GLY A 187 0.51 -5.69 -1.04
C GLY A 187 0.43 -6.97 -0.20
N GLY A 188 -0.68 -7.70 -0.31
CA GLY A 188 -0.86 -8.99 0.35
C GLY A 188 0.14 -10.04 -0.13
N LEU A 189 0.38 -10.14 -1.44
CA LEU A 189 1.34 -11.11 -1.99
C LEU A 189 2.80 -10.74 -1.71
N ILE A 190 3.12 -9.45 -1.62
CA ILE A 190 4.43 -9.00 -1.11
C ILE A 190 4.61 -9.47 0.33
N PHE A 191 3.59 -9.31 1.17
CA PHE A 191 3.66 -9.76 2.57
C PHE A 191 3.75 -11.28 2.66
N ALA A 192 2.99 -12.01 1.84
CA ALA A 192 3.09 -13.46 1.74
C ALA A 192 4.54 -13.92 1.46
N GLY A 193 5.22 -13.25 0.52
CA GLY A 193 6.62 -13.50 0.24
C GLY A 193 7.55 -13.23 1.43
N LEU A 194 7.30 -12.18 2.21
CA LEU A 194 8.10 -11.87 3.41
C LEU A 194 7.98 -12.92 4.52
N VAL A 195 6.84 -13.59 4.62
CA VAL A 195 6.58 -14.64 5.62
C VAL A 195 6.69 -16.06 5.03
N GLU A 196 7.25 -16.18 3.84
CA GLU A 196 7.44 -17.45 3.12
C GLU A 196 6.15 -18.24 2.92
N LEU A 197 4.99 -17.53 2.85
CA LEU A 197 3.70 -18.13 2.55
C LEU A 197 3.50 -18.18 1.03
N ALA A 198 3.78 -19.33 0.43
CA ALA A 198 3.65 -19.52 -1.01
C ALA A 198 2.19 -19.43 -1.47
N VAL A 199 1.97 -18.87 -2.66
CA VAL A 199 0.68 -18.98 -3.36
C VAL A 199 0.46 -20.47 -3.72
N PRO A 200 -0.72 -21.07 -3.39
CA PRO A 200 -1.01 -22.45 -3.72
C PRO A 200 -0.80 -22.75 -5.21
N THR A 201 -0.25 -23.91 -5.53
CA THR A 201 0.12 -24.29 -6.91
C THR A 201 -1.08 -24.35 -7.84
N GLU A 202 -2.26 -24.69 -7.32
CA GLU A 202 -3.52 -24.70 -8.04
C GLU A 202 -4.13 -23.32 -8.32
N CYS A 203 -3.58 -22.25 -7.71
CA CYS A 203 -3.98 -20.86 -7.97
C CYS A 203 -3.22 -20.28 -9.18
N GLU A 204 -3.34 -20.94 -10.33
CA GLU A 204 -2.56 -20.63 -11.54
C GLU A 204 -2.87 -19.23 -12.10
N ALA A 205 -4.14 -18.79 -12.07
CA ALA A 205 -4.53 -17.47 -12.57
C ALA A 205 -3.95 -16.35 -11.69
N LEU A 206 -3.97 -16.53 -10.37
CA LEU A 206 -3.36 -15.59 -9.43
C LEU A 206 -1.84 -15.52 -9.61
N GLN A 207 -1.17 -16.66 -9.79
CA GLN A 207 0.28 -16.72 -10.04
C GLN A 207 0.65 -16.00 -11.35
N ALA A 208 -0.05 -16.31 -12.45
CA ALA A 208 0.17 -15.68 -13.75
C ALA A 208 -0.10 -14.17 -13.70
N TRP A 209 -1.18 -13.75 -13.04
CA TRP A 209 -1.49 -12.35 -12.84
C TRP A 209 -0.41 -11.65 -12.01
N TYR A 210 0.04 -12.25 -10.91
CA TYR A 210 1.07 -11.65 -10.06
C TYR A 210 2.41 -11.52 -10.78
N ALA A 211 2.82 -12.52 -11.56
CA ALA A 211 4.01 -12.44 -12.40
C ALA A 211 3.92 -11.26 -13.39
N ARG A 212 2.76 -11.06 -14.03
CA ARG A 212 2.50 -9.91 -14.90
C ARG A 212 2.57 -8.58 -14.13
N MET A 213 2.05 -8.53 -12.89
CA MET A 213 2.08 -7.31 -12.06
C MET A 213 3.49 -6.97 -11.61
N GLN A 214 4.34 -7.96 -11.35
CA GLN A 214 5.74 -7.73 -10.96
C GLN A 214 6.56 -7.04 -12.08
N GLU A 215 6.19 -7.22 -13.35
CA GLU A 215 6.84 -6.51 -14.46
C GLU A 215 6.31 -5.08 -14.68
N ARG A 216 5.22 -4.69 -14.01
CA ARG A 216 4.68 -3.34 -14.06
C ARG A 216 5.67 -2.35 -13.41
N PRO A 217 6.09 -1.27 -14.08
CA PRO A 217 7.13 -0.37 -13.57
C PRO A 217 6.86 0.16 -12.15
N SER A 218 5.61 0.49 -11.83
CA SER A 218 5.18 0.96 -10.51
C SER A 218 5.38 -0.10 -9.41
N VAL A 219 5.23 -1.37 -9.74
CA VAL A 219 5.39 -2.49 -8.81
C VAL A 219 6.86 -2.89 -8.72
N LYS A 220 7.55 -2.99 -9.86
CA LYS A 220 8.96 -3.39 -9.98
C LYS A 220 9.87 -2.44 -9.20
N ASN A 221 9.67 -1.14 -9.34
CA ASN A 221 10.52 -0.10 -8.77
C ASN A 221 10.03 0.42 -7.41
N ARG A 222 9.05 -0.23 -6.77
CA ARG A 222 8.42 0.25 -5.53
C ARG A 222 9.39 0.39 -4.34
N VAL A 223 10.43 -0.44 -4.26
CA VAL A 223 11.40 -0.41 -3.16
C VAL A 223 12.38 0.74 -3.33
N THR A 224 12.98 0.86 -4.52
CA THR A 224 14.00 1.89 -4.81
C THR A 224 13.45 3.32 -4.73
N MET A 225 12.14 3.47 -4.77
CA MET A 225 11.48 4.78 -4.69
C MET A 225 11.67 5.47 -3.34
N SER A 226 11.80 4.73 -2.26
CA SER A 226 11.93 5.24 -0.89
C SER A 226 13.16 4.69 -0.14
N GLU A 227 14.10 4.08 -0.85
CA GLU A 227 15.38 3.71 -0.23
C GLU A 227 16.04 4.95 0.35
N PRO A 228 16.52 4.90 1.61
CA PRO A 228 17.33 5.98 2.15
C PRO A 228 18.51 6.23 1.22
N ALA A 229 18.76 7.49 0.86
CA ALA A 229 20.01 7.85 0.18
C ALA A 229 21.16 7.29 1.01
N GLU A 230 22.04 6.47 0.40
CA GLU A 230 23.23 5.97 1.08
C GLU A 230 23.92 7.16 1.71
N ALA A 231 24.08 7.12 3.04
CA ALA A 231 24.85 8.13 3.73
C ALA A 231 26.26 8.10 3.12
N SER A 232 26.60 9.11 2.35
CA SER A 232 27.94 9.28 1.80
C SER A 232 28.91 9.30 2.98
N VAL A 233 29.71 8.24 3.10
CA VAL A 233 30.77 8.05 4.10
C VAL A 233 31.91 9.02 3.77
#